data_68b767ce6d0c4a509029abf1ab960be0
#
_entry.id   68b767ce6d0c4a509029abf1ab960be0
#
_cell.length_a   1.000
_cell.length_b   1.000
_cell.length_c   1.000
_cell.angle_alpha   90.00
_cell.angle_beta   90.00
_cell.angle_gamma   90.00
#
_symmetry.space_group_name_H-M   'P 1'
#
loop_
_entity.id
_entity.type
_entity.pdbx_description
1 polymer ?
#
loop_
_entity_poly.entity_id
_entity_poly.type
_entity_poly.pdbx_seq_one_letter_code
_entity_poly.pdbx_strand_id
1 'polypeptide(L)'
;TRYIDYTRIKELSQKAKEQRLIPEYTQHFFIKAFEKAGGKIKHLDTGFLSIESIPYEIRTIADTESFKRTFGSISKKYPFATFDKERAQKNHSAEFISFGHPLFEAVLQWVERNFHEAIVSGAQFYDPDGNLDGYILFYEGEIKDGTSSIAGKRLFSFYINNDSIKAISPFILWDLAEENTPPNNTYTVSDIHSKVSQYALRELEEYRKELLEERKRQAEIKLKYGVKSLQYLINKLDYELIDLNDRKLKGENVDLVIRNKEDRKKGYEKALDDLKLRIEQEQNLTMSMPKFLGIVKVNPLPGKTKEPEMIRDDEIEAIGMRIAMEYEKSQGRNPEDVSEQNIGFDIR
;
A
#
# COMPACT_ATOMS: atom_id res chain seq x y z
N THR A 1 5.34 4.58 -26.70
CA THR A 1 4.70 3.28 -26.37
C THR A 1 5.05 2.97 -24.93
N ARG A 2 4.07 3.08 -24.01
CA ARG A 2 4.28 2.66 -22.62
C ARG A 2 4.33 1.13 -22.62
N TYR A 3 5.50 0.59 -22.32
CA TYR A 3 5.64 -0.84 -22.03
C TYR A 3 4.87 -1.09 -20.73
N ILE A 4 3.74 -1.75 -20.82
CA ILE A 4 2.97 -2.19 -19.66
C ILE A 4 3.62 -3.49 -19.21
N ASP A 5 4.31 -3.45 -18.08
CA ASP A 5 4.91 -4.62 -17.46
C ASP A 5 3.80 -5.40 -16.73
N TYR A 6 3.20 -6.37 -17.43
CA TYR A 6 2.13 -7.22 -16.91
C TYR A 6 2.55 -8.03 -15.68
N THR A 7 3.82 -8.44 -15.60
CA THR A 7 4.35 -9.19 -14.44
C THR A 7 4.28 -8.32 -13.20
N ARG A 8 4.73 -7.06 -13.31
CA ARG A 8 4.69 -6.10 -12.21
C ARG A 8 3.27 -5.76 -11.78
N ILE A 9 2.33 -5.61 -12.72
CA ILE A 9 0.92 -5.37 -12.40
C ILE A 9 0.35 -6.55 -11.63
N LYS A 10 0.67 -7.79 -12.02
CA LYS A 10 0.24 -8.99 -11.33
C LYS A 10 0.81 -9.09 -9.92
N GLU A 11 2.11 -8.80 -9.75
CA GLU A 11 2.77 -8.74 -8.45
C GLU A 11 2.15 -7.69 -7.52
N LEU A 12 1.89 -6.48 -8.03
CA LEU A 12 1.24 -5.41 -7.26
C LEU A 12 -0.20 -5.77 -6.90
N SER A 13 -0.93 -6.42 -7.81
CA SER A 13 -2.28 -6.92 -7.53
C SER A 13 -2.27 -8.01 -6.47
N GLN A 14 -1.31 -8.93 -6.52
CA GLN A 14 -1.15 -9.96 -5.52
C GLN A 14 -0.80 -9.36 -4.15
N LYS A 15 0.16 -8.44 -4.10
CA LYS A 15 0.48 -7.70 -2.86
C LYS A 15 -0.73 -6.96 -2.29
N ALA A 16 -1.54 -6.31 -3.13
CA ALA A 16 -2.75 -5.63 -2.67
C ALA A 16 -3.76 -6.59 -2.05
N LYS A 17 -3.91 -7.80 -2.59
CA LYS A 17 -4.75 -8.86 -2.00
C LYS A 17 -4.19 -9.36 -0.68
N GLU A 18 -2.90 -9.62 -0.62
CA GLU A 18 -2.19 -10.05 0.60
C GLU A 18 -2.28 -8.99 1.71
N GLN A 19 -2.24 -7.72 1.33
CA GLN A 19 -2.41 -6.59 2.23
C GLN A 19 -3.88 -6.26 2.54
N ARG A 20 -4.81 -7.09 2.07
CA ARG A 20 -6.26 -6.90 2.28
C ARG A 20 -6.77 -5.48 1.93
N LEU A 21 -6.13 -4.84 0.95
CA LEU A 21 -6.56 -3.54 0.39
C LEU A 21 -7.60 -3.72 -0.73
N ILE A 22 -8.32 -4.83 -0.69
CA ILE A 22 -9.42 -5.10 -1.61
C ILE A 22 -10.71 -4.41 -1.12
N PRO A 23 -11.68 -4.18 -2.02
CA PRO A 23 -12.89 -3.43 -1.71
C PRO A 23 -13.64 -3.90 -0.47
N GLU A 24 -13.67 -5.20 -0.21
CA GLU A 24 -14.39 -5.81 0.90
C GLU A 24 -13.86 -5.34 2.26
N TYR A 25 -12.54 -5.31 2.45
CA TYR A 25 -11.92 -4.87 3.71
C TYR A 25 -12.02 -3.36 3.87
N THR A 26 -11.83 -2.59 2.80
CA THR A 26 -11.96 -1.12 2.84
C THR A 26 -13.38 -0.70 3.14
N GLN A 27 -14.37 -1.37 2.55
CA GLN A 27 -15.79 -1.18 2.86
C GLN A 27 -16.11 -1.54 4.31
N HIS A 28 -15.64 -2.69 4.80
CA HIS A 28 -15.91 -3.12 6.17
C HIS A 28 -15.31 -2.15 7.20
N PHE A 29 -14.06 -1.73 6.99
CA PHE A 29 -13.42 -0.70 7.81
C PHE A 29 -14.24 0.60 7.81
N PHE A 30 -14.61 1.09 6.64
CA PHE A 30 -15.35 2.33 6.52
C PHE A 30 -16.70 2.27 7.24
N ILE A 31 -17.47 1.19 7.04
CA ILE A 31 -18.77 1.00 7.69
C ILE A 31 -18.62 1.02 9.20
N LYS A 32 -17.73 0.17 9.76
CA LYS A 32 -17.49 0.12 11.21
C LYS A 32 -17.05 1.47 11.78
N ALA A 33 -16.12 2.17 11.12
CA ALA A 33 -15.63 3.47 11.58
C ALA A 33 -16.72 4.54 11.51
N PHE A 34 -17.47 4.58 10.41
CA PHE A 34 -18.53 5.56 10.20
C PHE A 34 -19.69 5.38 11.20
N GLU A 35 -20.09 4.14 11.47
CA GLU A 35 -21.10 3.81 12.47
C GLU A 35 -20.61 4.13 13.90
N LYS A 36 -19.35 3.87 14.20
CA LYS A 36 -18.72 4.23 15.48
C LYS A 36 -18.70 5.75 15.71
N ALA A 37 -18.58 6.53 14.64
CA ALA A 37 -18.71 7.98 14.66
C ALA A 37 -20.17 8.47 14.81
N GLY A 38 -21.13 7.58 14.91
CA GLY A 38 -22.55 7.87 15.01
C GLY A 38 -23.25 8.04 13.65
N GLY A 39 -22.60 7.63 12.57
CA GLY A 39 -23.19 7.62 11.23
C GLY A 39 -24.16 6.46 11.02
N LYS A 40 -25.03 6.58 10.03
CA LYS A 40 -25.96 5.53 9.63
C LYS A 40 -25.82 5.25 8.15
N ILE A 41 -25.65 3.97 7.82
CA ILE A 41 -25.52 3.48 6.45
C ILE A 41 -26.68 2.53 6.19
N LYS A 42 -27.37 2.71 5.05
CA LYS A 42 -28.40 1.78 4.58
C LYS A 42 -27.84 0.97 3.43
N HIS A 43 -28.00 -0.34 3.50
CA HIS A 43 -27.75 -1.25 2.39
C HIS A 43 -28.98 -1.27 1.49
N LEU A 44 -28.78 -0.99 0.20
CA LEU A 44 -29.82 -1.03 -0.81
C LEU A 44 -29.86 -2.42 -1.47
N ASP A 45 -31.04 -2.86 -1.91
CA ASP A 45 -31.23 -4.15 -2.58
C ASP A 45 -30.40 -4.28 -3.85
N THR A 46 -30.00 -3.16 -4.43
CA THR A 46 -29.11 -3.08 -5.60
C THR A 46 -27.63 -3.31 -5.28
N GLY A 47 -27.29 -3.54 -3.99
CA GLY A 47 -25.92 -3.73 -3.54
C GLY A 47 -25.09 -2.42 -3.39
N PHE A 48 -25.73 -1.26 -3.51
CA PHE A 48 -25.17 0.04 -3.15
C PHE A 48 -25.42 0.38 -1.69
N LEU A 49 -24.67 1.36 -1.19
CA LEU A 49 -24.85 1.94 0.13
C LEU A 49 -25.50 3.30 -0.01
N SER A 50 -26.36 3.67 0.96
CA SER A 50 -26.91 5.02 1.06
C SER A 50 -26.53 5.64 2.39
N ILE A 51 -25.95 6.85 2.32
CA ILE A 51 -25.54 7.66 3.46
C ILE A 51 -26.38 8.95 3.43
N GLU A 52 -27.34 9.06 4.36
CA GLU A 52 -28.28 10.20 4.38
C GLU A 52 -27.71 11.42 5.12
N SER A 53 -26.82 11.17 6.10
CA SER A 53 -26.20 12.23 6.90
C SER A 53 -24.79 11.82 7.31
N ILE A 54 -23.89 12.81 7.38
CA ILE A 54 -22.53 12.61 7.83
C ILE A 54 -22.42 13.11 9.28
N PRO A 55 -21.80 12.34 10.20
CA PRO A 55 -21.56 12.75 11.57
C PRO A 55 -20.87 14.10 11.68
N TYR A 56 -21.21 14.87 12.71
CA TYR A 56 -20.69 16.22 12.91
C TYR A 56 -19.15 16.24 12.99
N GLU A 57 -18.55 15.31 13.72
CA GLU A 57 -17.10 15.25 13.91
C GLU A 57 -16.38 15.02 12.58
N ILE A 58 -16.88 14.12 11.73
CA ILE A 58 -16.31 13.85 10.40
C ILE A 58 -16.46 15.09 9.52
N ARG A 59 -17.61 15.79 9.57
CA ARG A 59 -17.80 17.05 8.84
C ARG A 59 -16.81 18.13 9.28
N THR A 60 -16.61 18.29 10.58
CA THR A 60 -15.68 19.28 11.12
C THR A 60 -14.25 19.08 10.60
N ILE A 61 -13.83 17.83 10.44
CA ILE A 61 -12.52 17.48 9.83
C ILE A 61 -12.50 17.91 8.36
N ALA A 62 -13.52 17.51 7.61
CA ALA A 62 -13.60 17.76 6.18
C ALA A 62 -13.81 19.23 5.83
N ASP A 63 -14.32 20.05 6.76
CA ASP A 63 -14.57 21.49 6.54
C ASP A 63 -13.32 22.36 6.72
N THR A 64 -12.20 21.80 7.18
CA THR A 64 -10.94 22.54 7.30
C THR A 64 -10.38 22.91 5.92
N GLU A 65 -9.80 24.12 5.79
CA GLU A 65 -9.22 24.60 4.53
C GLU A 65 -8.07 23.71 4.03
N SER A 66 -7.24 23.19 4.94
CA SER A 66 -6.17 22.28 4.61
C SER A 66 -6.68 20.97 4.02
N PHE A 67 -7.76 20.41 4.60
CA PHE A 67 -8.39 19.20 4.11
C PHE A 67 -8.99 19.41 2.70
N LYS A 68 -9.76 20.48 2.52
CA LYS A 68 -10.40 20.81 1.23
C LYS A 68 -9.39 21.01 0.10
N ARG A 69 -8.24 21.61 0.39
CA ARG A 69 -7.15 21.76 -0.59
C ARG A 69 -6.54 20.44 -1.01
N THR A 70 -6.45 19.48 -0.09
CA THR A 70 -5.76 18.20 -0.33
C THR A 70 -6.70 17.17 -0.95
N PHE A 71 -7.90 17.02 -0.41
CA PHE A 71 -8.82 15.94 -0.76
C PHE A 71 -10.11 16.41 -1.45
N GLY A 72 -10.43 17.70 -1.36
CA GLY A 72 -11.69 18.23 -1.86
C GLY A 72 -12.77 18.32 -0.77
N SER A 73 -14.00 18.63 -1.19
CA SER A 73 -15.14 18.79 -0.29
C SER A 73 -16.01 17.54 -0.25
N ILE A 74 -16.58 17.25 0.92
CA ILE A 74 -17.56 16.17 1.07
C ILE A 74 -18.98 16.63 0.72
N SER A 75 -19.79 15.72 0.20
CA SER A 75 -21.22 15.96 -0.03
C SER A 75 -22.00 15.82 1.28
N LYS A 76 -23.17 16.47 1.36
CA LYS A 76 -24.03 16.34 2.54
C LYS A 76 -24.64 14.95 2.71
N LYS A 77 -24.82 14.22 1.60
CA LYS A 77 -25.38 12.88 1.52
C LYS A 77 -24.84 12.15 0.30
N TYR A 78 -24.84 10.83 0.34
CA TYR A 78 -24.44 9.93 -0.74
C TYR A 78 -25.55 8.89 -0.94
N PRO A 79 -26.51 9.16 -1.84
CA PRO A 79 -27.67 8.26 -2.03
C PRO A 79 -27.27 6.91 -2.65
N PHE A 80 -26.22 6.90 -3.47
CA PHE A 80 -25.67 5.69 -4.08
C PHE A 80 -24.16 5.72 -3.95
N ALA A 81 -23.63 4.97 -2.98
CA ALA A 81 -22.19 4.83 -2.74
C ALA A 81 -21.77 3.37 -2.94
N THR A 82 -20.57 3.16 -3.41
CA THR A 82 -20.00 1.81 -3.57
C THR A 82 -18.49 1.83 -3.40
N PHE A 83 -17.92 0.72 -2.94
CA PHE A 83 -16.48 0.46 -2.88
C PHE A 83 -15.99 -0.35 -4.07
N ASP A 84 -16.91 -0.81 -4.93
CA ASP A 84 -16.62 -1.55 -6.14
C ASP A 84 -16.53 -0.60 -7.35
N LYS A 85 -15.34 -0.50 -7.93
CA LYS A 85 -15.05 0.36 -9.07
C LYS A 85 -15.86 -0.01 -10.32
N GLU A 86 -16.09 -1.30 -10.56
CA GLU A 86 -16.83 -1.75 -11.74
C GLU A 86 -18.31 -1.38 -11.62
N ARG A 87 -18.88 -1.49 -10.42
CA ARG A 87 -20.25 -1.05 -10.15
C ARG A 87 -20.41 0.46 -10.32
N ALA A 88 -19.44 1.24 -9.84
CA ALA A 88 -19.45 2.70 -10.02
C ALA A 88 -19.38 3.08 -11.51
N GLN A 89 -18.58 2.38 -12.32
CA GLN A 89 -18.48 2.65 -13.75
C GLN A 89 -19.77 2.32 -14.52
N LYS A 90 -20.52 1.32 -14.09
CA LYS A 90 -21.80 0.93 -14.70
C LYS A 90 -22.95 1.86 -14.30
N ASN A 91 -22.84 2.59 -13.23
CA ASN A 91 -23.86 3.51 -12.74
C ASN A 91 -23.27 4.90 -12.48
N HIS A 92 -23.45 5.81 -13.43
CA HIS A 92 -22.93 7.19 -13.36
C HIS A 92 -23.46 8.02 -12.18
N SER A 93 -24.53 7.58 -11.52
CA SER A 93 -25.06 8.24 -10.33
C SER A 93 -24.42 7.71 -9.03
N ALA A 94 -23.58 6.68 -9.11
CA ALA A 94 -22.94 6.08 -7.96
C ALA A 94 -21.60 6.74 -7.65
N GLU A 95 -21.40 7.08 -6.39
CA GLU A 95 -20.15 7.61 -5.87
C GLU A 95 -19.21 6.45 -5.51
N PHE A 96 -18.00 6.46 -6.08
CA PHE A 96 -16.97 5.48 -5.75
C PHE A 96 -16.17 5.94 -4.54
N ILE A 97 -16.37 5.28 -3.40
CA ILE A 97 -15.66 5.57 -2.16
C ILE A 97 -14.43 4.66 -2.06
N SER A 98 -13.24 5.26 -2.00
CA SER A 98 -11.97 4.55 -1.84
C SER A 98 -10.93 5.48 -1.21
N PHE A 99 -9.68 5.01 -1.07
CA PHE A 99 -8.56 5.86 -0.68
C PHE A 99 -8.44 7.06 -1.62
N GLY A 100 -8.26 8.25 -1.04
CA GLY A 100 -8.27 9.54 -1.75
C GLY A 100 -9.65 10.16 -1.93
N HIS A 101 -10.74 9.44 -1.67
CA HIS A 101 -12.08 10.02 -1.68
C HIS A 101 -12.31 10.89 -0.43
N PRO A 102 -12.80 12.14 -0.53
CA PRO A 102 -12.87 13.05 0.61
C PRO A 102 -13.58 12.47 1.83
N LEU A 103 -14.70 11.77 1.65
CA LEU A 103 -15.41 11.16 2.78
C LEU A 103 -14.60 10.04 3.44
N PHE A 104 -13.90 9.22 2.66
CA PHE A 104 -13.06 8.15 3.20
C PHE A 104 -11.89 8.72 4.00
N GLU A 105 -11.21 9.73 3.48
CA GLU A 105 -10.09 10.41 4.14
C GLU A 105 -10.52 11.12 5.42
N ALA A 106 -11.73 11.71 5.44
CA ALA A 106 -12.27 12.30 6.66
C ALA A 106 -12.55 11.27 7.76
N VAL A 107 -13.04 10.08 7.37
CA VAL A 107 -13.22 8.95 8.30
C VAL A 107 -11.88 8.44 8.81
N LEU A 108 -10.87 8.29 7.96
CA LEU A 108 -9.52 7.89 8.37
C LEU A 108 -8.94 8.87 9.40
N GLN A 109 -9.00 10.18 9.13
CA GLN A 109 -8.50 11.19 10.07
C GLN A 109 -9.31 11.21 11.38
N TRP A 110 -10.62 10.93 11.31
CA TRP A 110 -11.44 10.81 12.50
C TRP A 110 -10.98 9.61 13.36
N VAL A 111 -10.73 8.45 12.75
CA VAL A 111 -10.20 7.26 13.44
C VAL A 111 -8.84 7.56 14.06
N GLU A 112 -7.93 8.16 13.30
CA GLU A 112 -6.59 8.53 13.79
C GLU A 112 -6.67 9.43 15.03
N ARG A 113 -7.51 10.46 15.00
CA ARG A 113 -7.65 11.40 16.12
C ARG A 113 -8.27 10.78 17.36
N ASN A 114 -9.27 9.92 17.20
CA ASN A 114 -10.05 9.42 18.34
C ASN A 114 -9.50 8.12 18.94
N PHE A 115 -8.74 7.35 18.17
CA PHE A 115 -8.24 6.04 18.61
C PHE A 115 -6.73 5.94 18.73
N HIS A 116 -6.00 7.03 18.54
CA HIS A 116 -4.54 7.03 18.70
C HIS A 116 -4.10 6.53 20.08
N GLU A 117 -4.69 7.03 21.14
CA GLU A 117 -4.37 6.62 22.52
C GLU A 117 -4.74 5.14 22.78
N ALA A 118 -5.83 4.66 22.20
CA ALA A 118 -6.23 3.26 22.33
C ALA A 118 -5.22 2.31 21.67
N ILE A 119 -4.64 2.69 20.53
CA ILE A 119 -3.60 1.92 19.85
C ILE A 119 -2.34 1.83 20.73
N VAL A 120 -1.95 2.95 21.35
CA VAL A 120 -0.77 3.01 22.22
C VAL A 120 -1.00 2.24 23.53
N SER A 121 -2.22 2.27 24.07
CA SER A 121 -2.58 1.55 25.31
C SER A 121 -2.55 0.03 25.14
N GLY A 122 -2.59 -0.45 23.92
CA GLY A 122 -2.62 -1.87 23.58
C GLY A 122 -4.03 -2.46 23.58
N ALA A 123 -4.13 -3.66 23.03
CA ALA A 123 -5.37 -4.43 22.98
C ALA A 123 -5.08 -5.90 23.27
N GLN A 124 -6.12 -6.66 23.56
CA GLN A 124 -6.05 -8.10 23.75
C GLN A 124 -7.00 -8.80 22.80
N PHE A 125 -6.50 -9.87 22.18
CA PHE A 125 -7.24 -10.67 21.21
C PHE A 125 -7.06 -12.16 21.53
N TYR A 126 -7.98 -12.97 21.02
CA TYR A 126 -7.86 -14.41 20.98
C TYR A 126 -7.48 -14.89 19.56
N ASP A 127 -6.55 -15.84 19.52
CA ASP A 127 -6.33 -16.61 18.31
C ASP A 127 -7.32 -17.77 18.25
N PRO A 128 -8.26 -17.79 17.27
CA PRO A 128 -9.24 -18.87 17.13
C PRO A 128 -8.59 -20.23 16.85
N ASP A 129 -7.42 -20.25 16.22
CA ASP A 129 -6.69 -21.47 15.87
C ASP A 129 -5.79 -21.97 17.00
N GLY A 130 -5.58 -21.15 18.03
CA GLY A 130 -4.80 -21.51 19.22
C GLY A 130 -3.28 -21.59 19.00
N ASN A 131 -2.76 -21.08 17.87
CA ASN A 131 -1.35 -21.14 17.50
C ASN A 131 -0.53 -20.02 18.13
N LEU A 132 -1.15 -18.91 18.45
CA LEU A 132 -0.50 -17.70 18.97
C LEU A 132 -0.77 -17.53 20.46
N ASP A 133 0.31 -17.42 21.23
CA ASP A 133 0.29 -17.06 22.65
C ASP A 133 1.48 -16.14 22.92
N GLY A 134 1.26 -14.83 22.90
CA GLY A 134 2.36 -13.87 23.01
C GLY A 134 1.94 -12.43 22.69
N TYR A 135 2.86 -11.67 22.09
CA TYR A 135 2.64 -10.26 21.77
C TYR A 135 2.92 -10.00 20.31
N ILE A 136 2.16 -9.07 19.73
CA ILE A 136 2.41 -8.51 18.41
C ILE A 136 2.73 -7.03 18.60
N LEU A 137 3.90 -6.58 18.11
CA LEU A 137 4.33 -5.19 18.14
C LEU A 137 4.32 -4.62 16.74
N PHE A 138 3.85 -3.38 16.61
CA PHE A 138 3.73 -2.67 15.35
C PHE A 138 4.69 -1.50 15.30
N TYR A 139 5.38 -1.36 14.15
CA TYR A 139 6.32 -0.27 13.89
C TYR A 139 6.07 0.34 12.52
N GLU A 140 6.13 1.66 12.44
CA GLU A 140 6.19 2.39 11.17
C GLU A 140 7.64 2.67 10.81
N GLY A 141 8.06 2.26 9.63
CA GLY A 141 9.34 2.64 9.04
C GLY A 141 9.14 3.69 7.95
N GLU A 142 9.93 4.77 8.01
CA GLU A 142 9.91 5.84 7.03
C GLU A 142 11.29 6.02 6.41
N ILE A 143 11.33 6.12 5.08
CA ILE A 143 12.54 6.37 4.30
C ILE A 143 12.32 7.67 3.53
N LYS A 144 13.30 8.57 3.61
CA LYS A 144 13.31 9.84 2.88
C LYS A 144 14.39 9.84 1.81
N ASP A 145 14.15 10.58 0.74
CA ASP A 145 15.15 10.84 -0.30
C ASP A 145 15.99 12.09 0.03
N GLY A 146 16.96 12.39 -0.83
CA GLY A 146 17.84 13.56 -0.68
C GLY A 146 17.14 14.91 -0.76
N THR A 147 15.87 14.96 -1.15
CA THR A 147 15.02 16.16 -1.10
C THR A 147 14.25 16.29 0.21
N SER A 148 14.45 15.35 1.15
CA SER A 148 13.67 15.19 2.39
C SER A 148 12.20 14.79 2.15
N SER A 149 11.86 14.39 0.92
CA SER A 149 10.54 13.84 0.61
C SER A 149 10.45 12.38 1.02
N ILE A 150 9.25 11.93 1.40
CA ILE A 150 9.03 10.53 1.77
C ILE A 150 9.16 9.67 0.52
N ALA A 151 10.23 8.86 0.47
CA ALA A 151 10.47 7.91 -0.60
C ALA A 151 9.67 6.61 -0.40
N GLY A 152 9.43 6.22 0.84
CA GLY A 152 8.62 5.07 1.18
C GLY A 152 8.26 5.01 2.66
N LYS A 153 7.11 4.40 2.94
CA LYS A 153 6.66 4.04 4.29
C LYS A 153 6.20 2.59 4.30
N ARG A 154 6.48 1.88 5.40
CA ARG A 154 6.04 0.50 5.58
C ARG A 154 5.67 0.26 7.04
N LEU A 155 4.57 -0.48 7.23
CA LEU A 155 4.17 -1.02 8.52
C LEU A 155 4.84 -2.38 8.70
N PHE A 156 5.53 -2.56 9.83
CA PHE A 156 6.13 -3.82 10.24
C PHE A 156 5.41 -4.34 11.47
N SER A 157 5.24 -5.65 11.55
CA SER A 157 4.71 -6.29 12.74
C SER A 157 5.56 -7.50 13.10
N PHE A 158 5.77 -7.68 14.41
CA PHE A 158 6.61 -8.71 14.97
C PHE A 158 5.84 -9.44 16.07
N TYR A 159 5.70 -10.74 15.90
CA TYR A 159 5.22 -11.61 16.94
C TYR A 159 6.38 -12.03 17.82
N ILE A 160 6.21 -11.90 19.13
CA ILE A 160 7.15 -12.38 20.14
C ILE A 160 6.45 -13.32 21.10
N ASN A 161 7.04 -14.51 21.27
CA ASN A 161 6.67 -15.49 22.27
C ASN A 161 7.95 -15.92 22.99
N ASN A 162 8.00 -15.73 24.32
CA ASN A 162 9.21 -15.89 25.13
C ASN A 162 10.40 -15.09 24.52
N ASP A 163 11.40 -15.77 23.95
CA ASP A 163 12.55 -15.11 23.31
C ASP A 163 12.56 -15.26 21.77
N SER A 164 11.54 -15.86 21.19
CA SER A 164 11.40 -16.01 19.74
C SER A 164 10.71 -14.80 19.14
N ILE A 165 11.37 -14.13 18.18
CA ILE A 165 10.83 -13.00 17.44
C ILE A 165 10.68 -13.41 15.98
N LYS A 166 9.50 -13.22 15.41
CA LYS A 166 9.18 -13.50 14.00
C LYS A 166 8.49 -12.31 13.36
N ALA A 167 8.93 -11.92 12.18
CA ALA A 167 8.17 -10.98 11.35
C ALA A 167 6.88 -11.68 10.88
N ILE A 168 5.76 -11.00 11.01
CA ILE A 168 4.44 -11.49 10.59
C ILE A 168 3.73 -10.41 9.78
N SER A 169 2.67 -10.78 9.09
CA SER A 169 1.83 -9.81 8.38
C SER A 169 1.05 -8.95 9.37
N PRO A 170 1.04 -7.60 9.23
CA PRO A 170 0.23 -6.73 10.09
C PRO A 170 -1.27 -6.98 9.95
N PHE A 171 -1.70 -7.66 8.89
CA PHE A 171 -3.10 -8.00 8.64
C PHE A 171 -3.61 -9.20 9.45
N ILE A 172 -2.75 -9.85 10.23
CA ILE A 172 -3.13 -10.93 11.13
C ILE A 172 -4.23 -10.53 12.12
N LEU A 173 -4.33 -9.24 12.46
CA LEU A 173 -5.39 -8.72 13.32
C LEU A 173 -6.81 -9.00 12.80
N TRP A 174 -6.99 -9.20 11.49
CA TRP A 174 -8.28 -9.57 10.90
C TRP A 174 -8.67 -11.03 11.16
N ASP A 175 -7.72 -11.86 11.51
CA ASP A 175 -7.91 -13.29 11.76
C ASP A 175 -8.07 -13.57 13.26
N LEU A 176 -7.88 -12.55 14.11
CA LEU A 176 -8.02 -12.65 15.56
C LEU A 176 -9.42 -12.27 16.01
N ALA A 177 -9.90 -12.92 17.07
CA ALA A 177 -11.18 -12.60 17.71
C ALA A 177 -11.00 -11.51 18.77
N GLU A 178 -11.96 -10.59 18.87
CA GLU A 178 -11.97 -9.52 19.86
C GLU A 178 -12.15 -10.10 21.28
N GLU A 179 -11.36 -9.63 22.23
CA GLU A 179 -11.56 -9.89 23.65
C GLU A 179 -12.13 -8.63 24.32
N ASN A 180 -13.29 -8.74 24.95
CA ASN A 180 -13.95 -7.62 25.63
C ASN A 180 -13.37 -7.31 27.02
N THR A 181 -12.35 -8.02 27.47
CA THR A 181 -11.69 -7.77 28.76
C THR A 181 -10.54 -6.78 28.59
N PRO A 182 -10.42 -5.79 29.50
CA PRO A 182 -9.30 -4.87 29.46
C PRO A 182 -7.97 -5.63 29.61
N PRO A 183 -6.91 -5.24 28.87
CA PRO A 183 -5.64 -5.93 28.93
C PRO A 183 -5.08 -5.92 30.35
N ASN A 184 -4.79 -7.10 30.86
CA ASN A 184 -4.12 -7.25 32.15
C ASN A 184 -2.62 -6.97 31.93
N ASN A 185 -2.24 -5.69 32.06
CA ASN A 185 -0.87 -5.20 31.81
C ASN A 185 0.07 -5.65 32.92
N THR A 186 0.63 -6.83 32.79
CA THR A 186 1.63 -7.36 33.74
C THR A 186 3.06 -7.39 33.17
N TYR A 187 3.33 -6.71 32.03
CA TYR A 187 4.65 -6.77 31.39
C TYR A 187 5.32 -5.41 31.29
N THR A 188 6.63 -5.41 31.57
CA THR A 188 7.52 -4.27 31.32
C THR A 188 7.71 -4.16 29.79
N VAL A 189 6.86 -3.35 29.15
CA VAL A 189 6.87 -3.07 27.71
C VAL A 189 8.28 -2.66 27.21
N SER A 190 9.10 -2.06 28.12
CA SER A 190 10.44 -1.57 27.81
C SER A 190 11.41 -2.65 27.33
N ASP A 191 11.39 -3.83 27.95
CA ASP A 191 12.37 -4.89 27.63
C ASP A 191 12.04 -5.59 26.32
N ILE A 192 10.75 -5.84 26.07
CA ILE A 192 10.27 -6.40 24.82
C ILE A 192 10.51 -5.41 23.68
N HIS A 193 10.19 -4.14 23.91
CA HIS A 193 10.37 -3.09 22.92
C HIS A 193 11.85 -2.94 22.48
N SER A 194 12.78 -2.98 23.41
CA SER A 194 14.21 -2.84 23.09
C SER A 194 14.73 -3.99 22.22
N LYS A 195 14.28 -5.22 22.48
CA LYS A 195 14.62 -6.39 21.66
C LYS A 195 14.02 -6.30 20.24
N VAL A 196 12.73 -6.01 20.15
CA VAL A 196 12.00 -5.98 18.87
C VAL A 196 12.40 -4.79 18.00
N SER A 197 12.78 -3.64 18.60
CA SER A 197 13.20 -2.46 17.84
C SER A 197 14.44 -2.72 16.97
N GLN A 198 15.34 -3.60 17.38
CA GLN A 198 16.51 -4.01 16.57
C GLN A 198 16.09 -4.82 15.34
N TYR A 199 15.07 -5.68 15.48
CA TYR A 199 14.51 -6.39 14.34
C TYR A 199 13.78 -5.45 13.39
N ALA A 200 13.01 -4.50 13.93
CA ALA A 200 12.33 -3.48 13.13
C ALA A 200 13.32 -2.63 12.33
N LEU A 201 14.47 -2.29 12.93
CA LEU A 201 15.54 -1.56 12.23
C LEU A 201 16.15 -2.39 11.09
N ARG A 202 16.36 -3.70 11.31
CA ARG A 202 16.86 -4.60 10.26
C ARG A 202 15.87 -4.70 9.09
N GLU A 203 14.59 -4.90 9.37
CA GLU A 203 13.56 -4.98 8.34
C GLU A 203 13.43 -3.65 7.56
N LEU A 204 13.57 -2.52 8.25
CA LEU A 204 13.58 -1.22 7.59
C LEU A 204 14.81 -1.04 6.68
N GLU A 205 15.99 -1.53 7.10
CA GLU A 205 17.19 -1.51 6.27
C GLU A 205 17.04 -2.38 5.02
N GLU A 206 16.42 -3.56 5.14
CA GLU A 206 16.13 -4.40 3.96
C GLU A 206 15.13 -3.69 3.02
N TYR A 207 14.09 -3.06 3.56
CA TYR A 207 13.17 -2.26 2.77
C TYR A 207 13.87 -1.08 2.07
N ARG A 208 14.82 -0.42 2.74
CA ARG A 208 15.63 0.66 2.13
C ARG A 208 16.43 0.13 0.94
N LYS A 209 17.02 -1.05 1.05
CA LYS A 209 17.76 -1.70 -0.05
C LYS A 209 16.84 -2.01 -1.23
N GLU A 210 15.68 -2.62 -0.99
CA GLU A 210 14.66 -2.88 -2.03
C GLU A 210 14.28 -1.59 -2.77
N LEU A 211 14.01 -0.53 -2.01
CA LEU A 211 13.63 0.76 -2.57
C LEU A 211 14.77 1.41 -3.36
N LEU A 212 16.01 1.28 -2.90
CA LEU A 212 17.19 1.79 -3.60
C LEU A 212 17.37 1.11 -4.96
N GLU A 213 17.21 -0.20 -5.04
CA GLU A 213 17.31 -0.93 -6.32
C GLU A 213 16.21 -0.48 -7.31
N GLU A 214 15.00 -0.25 -6.82
CA GLU A 214 13.93 0.31 -7.67
C GLU A 214 14.27 1.74 -8.13
N ARG A 215 14.83 2.59 -7.26
CA ARG A 215 15.26 3.95 -7.60
C ARG A 215 16.41 3.95 -8.61
N LYS A 216 17.38 3.05 -8.49
CA LYS A 216 18.46 2.88 -9.48
C LYS A 216 17.90 2.52 -10.86
N ARG A 217 16.96 1.56 -10.91
CA ARG A 217 16.30 1.19 -12.17
C ARG A 217 15.55 2.37 -12.80
N GLN A 218 14.84 3.15 -12.00
CA GLN A 218 14.16 4.37 -12.47
C GLN A 218 15.15 5.43 -12.94
N ALA A 219 16.29 5.58 -12.25
CA ALA A 219 17.37 6.48 -12.63
C ALA A 219 17.96 6.12 -13.99
N GLU A 220 18.23 4.84 -14.26
CA GLU A 220 18.70 4.36 -15.56
C GLU A 220 17.74 4.73 -16.70
N ILE A 221 16.43 4.58 -16.48
CA ILE A 221 15.41 4.98 -17.45
C ILE A 221 15.44 6.49 -17.69
N LYS A 222 15.52 7.31 -16.62
CA LYS A 222 15.59 8.77 -16.72
C LYS A 222 16.86 9.22 -17.44
N LEU A 223 18.01 8.60 -17.15
CA LEU A 223 19.28 8.86 -17.83
C LEU A 223 19.21 8.49 -19.32
N LYS A 224 18.70 7.30 -19.61
CA LYS A 224 18.63 6.79 -20.99
C LYS A 224 17.71 7.59 -21.89
N TYR A 225 16.57 8.03 -21.38
CA TYR A 225 15.54 8.70 -22.19
C TYR A 225 15.48 10.20 -21.92
N GLY A 226 15.44 10.63 -20.67
CA GLY A 226 15.31 12.04 -20.29
C GLY A 226 16.56 12.85 -20.60
N VAL A 227 17.69 12.44 -20.04
CA VAL A 227 18.98 13.15 -20.21
C VAL A 227 19.41 13.13 -21.67
N LYS A 228 19.37 11.98 -22.35
CA LYS A 228 19.74 11.89 -23.78
C LYS A 228 18.82 12.73 -24.67
N SER A 229 17.52 12.78 -24.37
CA SER A 229 16.57 13.59 -25.13
C SER A 229 16.88 15.09 -25.00
N LEU A 230 17.13 15.56 -23.76
CA LEU A 230 17.51 16.97 -23.53
C LEU A 230 18.86 17.32 -24.22
N GLN A 231 19.86 16.45 -24.12
CA GLN A 231 21.14 16.64 -24.81
C GLN A 231 20.98 16.72 -26.33
N TYR A 232 20.13 15.85 -26.92
CA TYR A 232 19.81 15.90 -28.32
C TYR A 232 19.17 17.24 -28.72
N LEU A 233 18.21 17.73 -27.91
CA LEU A 233 17.55 19.02 -28.18
C LEU A 233 18.51 20.20 -28.05
N ILE A 234 19.44 20.18 -27.11
CA ILE A 234 20.47 21.20 -26.94
C ILE A 234 21.39 21.19 -28.18
N ASN A 235 21.95 20.03 -28.57
CA ASN A 235 22.79 19.89 -29.71
C ASN A 235 22.10 20.35 -31.01
N LYS A 236 20.81 20.01 -31.17
CA LYS A 236 20.04 20.49 -32.32
C LYS A 236 19.95 22.01 -32.37
N LEU A 237 19.72 22.67 -31.24
CA LEU A 237 19.69 24.12 -31.14
C LEU A 237 21.07 24.74 -31.43
N ASP A 238 22.16 24.07 -31.03
CA ASP A 238 23.53 24.53 -31.37
C ASP A 238 23.78 24.56 -32.87
N TYR A 239 23.40 23.49 -33.58
CA TYR A 239 23.51 23.48 -35.05
C TYR A 239 22.63 24.56 -35.69
N GLU A 240 21.43 24.77 -35.23
CA GLU A 240 20.53 25.80 -35.73
C GLU A 240 21.04 27.22 -35.45
N LEU A 241 21.67 27.44 -34.29
CA LEU A 241 22.32 28.71 -33.95
C LEU A 241 23.56 28.99 -34.81
N ILE A 242 24.36 27.99 -35.16
CA ILE A 242 25.50 28.12 -36.09
C ILE A 242 24.99 28.60 -37.46
N ASP A 243 23.98 27.94 -38.04
CA ASP A 243 23.38 28.33 -39.31
C ASP A 243 22.82 29.76 -39.28
N LEU A 244 22.12 30.12 -38.22
CA LEU A 244 21.57 31.48 -38.08
C LEU A 244 22.65 32.55 -37.94
N ASN A 245 23.75 32.26 -37.25
CA ASN A 245 24.89 33.19 -37.17
C ASN A 245 25.57 33.36 -38.53
N ASP A 246 25.70 32.32 -39.32
CA ASP A 246 26.24 32.42 -40.70
C ASP A 246 25.32 33.26 -41.60
N ARG A 247 23.99 33.14 -41.44
CA ARG A 247 23.02 33.97 -42.16
C ARG A 247 23.06 35.44 -41.73
N LYS A 248 23.26 35.69 -40.41
CA LYS A 248 23.48 37.04 -39.87
C LYS A 248 24.70 37.69 -40.47
N LEU A 249 25.82 36.95 -40.61
CA LEU A 249 27.06 37.43 -41.27
C LEU A 249 26.82 37.77 -42.73
N LYS A 250 25.88 37.16 -43.41
CA LYS A 250 25.44 37.45 -44.77
C LYS A 250 24.47 38.63 -44.87
N GLY A 251 24.13 39.29 -43.74
CA GLY A 251 23.29 40.47 -43.69
C GLY A 251 21.79 40.20 -43.50
N GLU A 252 21.39 38.97 -43.16
CA GLU A 252 19.99 38.66 -42.86
C GLU A 252 19.62 39.14 -41.45
N ASN A 253 18.39 39.65 -41.31
CA ASN A 253 17.87 40.08 -40.00
C ASN A 253 17.27 38.88 -39.21
N VAL A 254 18.12 38.18 -38.49
CA VAL A 254 17.79 36.97 -37.74
C VAL A 254 17.97 37.14 -36.21
N ASP A 255 18.27 38.34 -35.72
CA ASP A 255 18.62 38.59 -34.31
C ASP A 255 17.52 38.10 -33.31
N LEU A 256 16.28 38.36 -33.61
CA LEU A 256 15.15 37.91 -32.73
C LEU A 256 15.09 36.37 -32.70
N VAL A 257 15.32 35.71 -33.83
CA VAL A 257 15.27 34.25 -33.92
C VAL A 257 16.42 33.63 -33.11
N ILE A 258 17.62 34.22 -33.24
CA ILE A 258 18.82 33.80 -32.48
C ILE A 258 18.53 33.91 -30.99
N ARG A 259 18.05 35.06 -30.50
CA ARG A 259 17.73 35.28 -29.08
C ARG A 259 16.72 34.26 -28.56
N ASN A 260 15.63 34.02 -29.28
CA ASN A 260 14.63 33.07 -28.89
C ASN A 260 15.19 31.62 -28.79
N LYS A 261 16.10 31.24 -29.68
CA LYS A 261 16.74 29.92 -29.62
C LYS A 261 17.77 29.81 -28.52
N GLU A 262 18.52 30.88 -28.22
CA GLU A 262 19.44 30.93 -27.07
C GLU A 262 18.69 30.81 -25.76
N ASP A 263 17.54 31.52 -25.58
CA ASP A 263 16.73 31.43 -24.39
C ASP A 263 16.13 30.03 -24.22
N ARG A 264 15.71 29.40 -25.34
CA ARG A 264 15.24 28.01 -25.32
C ARG A 264 16.34 27.03 -24.96
N LYS A 265 17.56 27.21 -25.48
CA LYS A 265 18.72 26.40 -25.17
C LYS A 265 19.03 26.47 -23.65
N LYS A 266 19.11 27.68 -23.10
CA LYS A 266 19.33 27.90 -21.65
C LYS A 266 18.25 27.18 -20.82
N GLY A 267 17.00 27.21 -21.29
CA GLY A 267 15.92 26.47 -20.64
C GLY A 267 16.15 24.96 -20.61
N TYR A 268 16.62 24.36 -21.71
CA TYR A 268 16.94 22.93 -21.77
C TYR A 268 18.20 22.57 -20.98
N GLU A 269 19.24 23.41 -20.98
CA GLU A 269 20.43 23.23 -20.16
C GLU A 269 20.07 23.19 -18.66
N LYS A 270 19.26 24.16 -18.19
CA LYS A 270 18.77 24.16 -16.84
C LYS A 270 17.95 22.92 -16.52
N ALA A 271 17.03 22.54 -17.40
CA ALA A 271 16.21 21.34 -17.20
C ALA A 271 17.06 20.05 -17.16
N LEU A 272 18.17 20.00 -17.90
CA LEU A 272 19.13 18.90 -17.89
C LEU A 272 19.85 18.79 -16.54
N ASP A 273 20.33 19.92 -16.03
CA ASP A 273 21.03 19.96 -14.74
C ASP A 273 20.08 19.65 -13.59
N ASP A 274 18.86 20.22 -13.59
CA ASP A 274 17.81 19.93 -12.62
C ASP A 274 17.45 18.44 -12.63
N LEU A 275 17.35 17.82 -13.81
CA LEU A 275 17.04 16.39 -13.95
C LEU A 275 18.16 15.50 -13.40
N LYS A 276 19.43 15.83 -13.68
CA LYS A 276 20.59 15.09 -13.15
C LYS A 276 20.65 15.17 -11.63
N LEU A 277 20.51 16.37 -11.07
CA LEU A 277 20.47 16.59 -9.62
C LEU A 277 19.33 15.80 -8.98
N ARG A 278 18.14 15.82 -9.56
CA ARG A 278 16.99 15.08 -9.06
C ARG A 278 17.23 13.57 -9.08
N ILE A 279 17.84 13.02 -10.13
CA ILE A 279 18.20 11.61 -10.21
C ILE A 279 19.13 11.19 -9.08
N GLU A 280 20.11 12.03 -8.76
CA GLU A 280 21.05 11.79 -7.66
C GLU A 280 20.34 11.86 -6.31
N GLN A 281 19.53 12.89 -6.08
CA GLN A 281 18.78 13.07 -4.82
C GLN A 281 17.79 11.93 -4.57
N GLU A 282 17.09 11.45 -5.59
CA GLU A 282 16.11 10.35 -5.45
C GLU A 282 16.76 9.01 -5.05
N GLN A 283 18.07 8.84 -5.28
CA GLN A 283 18.83 7.66 -4.87
C GLN A 283 19.48 7.80 -3.48
N ASN A 284 19.58 9.02 -2.95
CA ASN A 284 20.15 9.26 -1.64
C ASN A 284 19.10 8.99 -0.55
N LEU A 285 18.92 7.71 -0.21
CA LEU A 285 17.90 7.26 0.74
C LEU A 285 18.44 7.26 2.18
N THR A 286 17.74 7.98 3.04
CA THR A 286 17.98 8.02 4.48
C THR A 286 16.79 7.39 5.22
N MET A 287 17.05 6.74 6.34
CA MET A 287 16.01 6.18 7.21
C MET A 287 16.11 6.76 8.61
N SER A 288 14.97 6.90 9.26
CA SER A 288 14.86 7.21 10.69
C SER A 288 14.70 5.93 11.50
N MET A 289 14.83 6.03 12.83
CA MET A 289 14.47 4.91 13.69
C MET A 289 13.00 4.55 13.50
N PRO A 290 12.67 3.24 13.43
CA PRO A 290 11.27 2.80 13.32
C PRO A 290 10.44 3.33 14.48
N LYS A 291 9.30 3.96 14.17
CA LYS A 291 8.37 4.49 15.16
C LYS A 291 7.52 3.37 15.72
N PHE A 292 7.56 3.15 17.01
CA PHE A 292 6.63 2.25 17.68
C PHE A 292 5.20 2.80 17.62
N LEU A 293 4.25 1.98 17.20
CA LEU A 293 2.85 2.36 17.07
C LEU A 293 1.99 1.76 18.18
N GLY A 294 2.24 0.50 18.56
CA GLY A 294 1.44 -0.15 19.58
C GLY A 294 1.80 -1.62 19.75
N ILE A 295 1.17 -2.22 20.76
CA ILE A 295 1.33 -3.63 21.14
C ILE A 295 -0.04 -4.27 21.29
N VAL A 296 -0.13 -5.52 20.88
CA VAL A 296 -1.31 -6.37 21.05
C VAL A 296 -0.90 -7.64 21.74
N LYS A 297 -1.64 -8.04 22.78
CA LYS A 297 -1.53 -9.37 23.39
C LYS A 297 -2.45 -10.32 22.66
N VAL A 298 -1.93 -11.49 22.31
CA VAL A 298 -2.72 -12.56 21.69
C VAL A 298 -2.67 -13.76 22.63
N ASN A 299 -3.84 -14.27 23.01
CA ASN A 299 -4.00 -15.49 23.78
C ASN A 299 -4.64 -16.57 22.92
N PRO A 300 -4.32 -17.84 23.15
CA PRO A 300 -5.06 -18.93 22.52
C PRO A 300 -6.51 -18.94 23.04
N LEU A 301 -7.47 -19.28 22.17
CA LEU A 301 -8.87 -19.39 22.59
C LEU A 301 -9.03 -20.46 23.67
N PRO A 302 -9.66 -20.17 24.83
CA PRO A 302 -9.84 -21.15 25.86
C PRO A 302 -10.63 -22.37 25.37
N GLY A 303 -10.08 -23.58 25.53
CA GLY A 303 -10.70 -24.83 25.13
C GLY A 303 -10.25 -25.48 23.83
N LYS A 304 -9.46 -24.77 23.01
CA LYS A 304 -8.70 -25.41 21.95
C LYS A 304 -7.24 -25.64 22.46
N THR A 305 -6.98 -26.82 22.94
CA THR A 305 -5.59 -27.33 23.01
C THR A 305 -5.06 -27.32 21.59
N LYS A 306 -3.76 -26.95 21.42
CA LYS A 306 -3.03 -27.09 20.15
C LYS A 306 -3.49 -28.38 19.50
N GLU A 307 -4.14 -28.27 18.33
CA GLU A 307 -4.32 -29.45 17.50
C GLU A 307 -2.91 -29.99 17.26
N PRO A 308 -2.70 -31.31 17.45
CA PRO A 308 -1.42 -31.90 17.10
C PRO A 308 -1.12 -31.50 15.67
N GLU A 309 0.16 -31.20 15.39
CA GLU A 309 0.65 -30.92 14.03
C GLU A 309 -0.12 -31.78 13.04
N MET A 310 -0.64 -31.15 11.95
CA MET A 310 -1.46 -31.83 10.95
C MET A 310 -0.80 -33.17 10.64
N ILE A 311 -1.29 -34.20 11.28
CA ILE A 311 -0.96 -35.58 10.92
C ILE A 311 -1.60 -35.75 9.55
N ARG A 312 -0.79 -36.11 8.57
CA ARG A 312 -1.26 -36.41 7.22
C ARG A 312 -2.42 -37.39 7.36
N ASP A 313 -3.62 -36.90 7.11
CA ASP A 313 -4.81 -37.76 7.17
C ASP A 313 -4.99 -38.31 5.76
N ASP A 314 -4.35 -39.45 5.50
CA ASP A 314 -4.36 -40.14 4.21
C ASP A 314 -5.79 -40.45 3.75
N GLU A 315 -6.75 -40.59 4.68
CA GLU A 315 -8.16 -40.80 4.36
C GLU A 315 -8.82 -39.51 3.82
N ILE A 316 -8.54 -38.36 4.43
CA ILE A 316 -9.07 -37.06 3.96
C ILE A 316 -8.43 -36.68 2.62
N GLU A 317 -7.12 -36.91 2.45
CA GLU A 317 -6.41 -36.69 1.20
C GLU A 317 -6.98 -37.56 0.07
N ALA A 318 -7.24 -38.84 0.34
CA ALA A 318 -7.84 -39.76 -0.62
C ALA A 318 -9.29 -39.37 -1.01
N ILE A 319 -10.07 -38.86 -0.06
CA ILE A 319 -11.44 -38.36 -0.33
C ILE A 319 -11.34 -37.09 -1.19
N GLY A 320 -10.47 -36.14 -0.87
CA GLY A 320 -10.25 -34.92 -1.63
C GLY A 320 -9.81 -35.20 -3.07
N MET A 321 -8.87 -36.12 -3.25
CA MET A 321 -8.39 -36.58 -4.57
C MET A 321 -9.51 -37.20 -5.39
N ARG A 322 -10.32 -38.08 -4.80
CA ARG A 322 -11.43 -38.71 -5.49
C ARG A 322 -12.47 -37.69 -5.96
N ILE A 323 -12.86 -36.74 -5.12
CA ILE A 323 -13.82 -35.68 -5.47
C ILE A 323 -13.26 -34.81 -6.61
N ALA A 324 -11.99 -34.45 -6.56
CA ALA A 324 -11.35 -33.65 -7.58
C ALA A 324 -11.28 -34.39 -8.93
N MET A 325 -10.93 -35.67 -8.90
CA MET A 325 -10.92 -36.53 -10.09
C MET A 325 -12.32 -36.74 -10.71
N GLU A 326 -13.35 -36.90 -9.88
CA GLU A 326 -14.74 -37.00 -10.35
C GLU A 326 -15.21 -35.70 -10.97
N TYR A 327 -14.85 -34.55 -10.38
CA TYR A 327 -15.16 -33.24 -10.94
C TYR A 327 -14.53 -33.05 -12.32
N GLU A 328 -13.24 -33.35 -12.49
CA GLU A 328 -12.54 -33.21 -13.76
C GLU A 328 -13.15 -34.15 -14.84
N LYS A 329 -13.50 -35.37 -14.46
CA LYS A 329 -14.25 -36.32 -15.37
C LYS A 329 -15.60 -35.77 -15.78
N SER A 330 -16.34 -35.14 -14.86
CA SER A 330 -17.62 -34.52 -15.14
C SER A 330 -17.52 -33.37 -16.15
N GLN A 331 -16.35 -32.70 -16.21
CA GLN A 331 -16.04 -31.65 -17.19
C GLN A 331 -15.54 -32.21 -18.53
N GLY A 332 -15.57 -33.54 -18.71
CA GLY A 332 -15.14 -34.19 -19.95
C GLY A 332 -13.61 -34.33 -20.11
N ARG A 333 -12.86 -34.12 -19.02
CA ARG A 333 -11.42 -34.29 -19.00
C ARG A 333 -11.05 -35.71 -18.55
N ASN A 334 -9.81 -36.10 -18.78
CA ASN A 334 -9.31 -37.42 -18.37
C ASN A 334 -8.20 -37.26 -17.35
N PRO A 335 -8.54 -37.00 -16.07
CA PRO A 335 -7.56 -36.70 -15.04
C PRO A 335 -6.76 -37.93 -14.64
N GLU A 336 -5.47 -37.76 -14.38
CA GLU A 336 -4.53 -38.75 -13.90
C GLU A 336 -3.98 -38.30 -12.54
N ASP A 337 -4.00 -39.21 -11.55
CA ASP A 337 -3.39 -38.97 -10.25
C ASP A 337 -1.88 -39.08 -10.37
N VAL A 338 -1.18 -37.97 -10.05
CA VAL A 338 0.28 -37.86 -10.09
C VAL A 338 0.87 -37.40 -8.75
N SER A 339 0.08 -37.47 -7.69
CA SER A 339 0.45 -37.00 -6.34
C SER A 339 1.76 -37.62 -5.83
N GLU A 340 2.04 -38.87 -6.16
CA GLU A 340 3.28 -39.56 -5.77
C GLU A 340 4.53 -39.12 -6.57
N GLN A 341 4.34 -38.41 -7.71
CA GLN A 341 5.43 -38.04 -8.61
C GLN A 341 6.15 -36.74 -8.20
N ASN A 342 5.64 -36.02 -7.21
CA ASN A 342 6.21 -34.76 -6.62
C ASN A 342 6.56 -33.69 -7.66
N ILE A 343 5.72 -33.53 -8.69
CA ILE A 343 5.93 -32.61 -9.84
C ILE A 343 5.27 -31.25 -9.65
N GLY A 344 4.76 -30.95 -8.44
CA GLY A 344 4.17 -29.66 -8.08
C GLY A 344 2.66 -29.52 -8.32
N PHE A 345 2.01 -30.60 -8.71
CA PHE A 345 0.54 -30.75 -8.80
C PHE A 345 0.16 -32.20 -8.62
N ASP A 346 -1.05 -32.45 -8.08
CA ASP A 346 -1.50 -33.77 -7.69
C ASP A 346 -2.37 -34.47 -8.76
N ILE A 347 -2.98 -33.69 -9.67
CA ILE A 347 -3.80 -34.17 -10.78
C ILE A 347 -3.31 -33.56 -12.09
N ARG A 348 -3.17 -34.40 -13.08
CA ARG A 348 -2.78 -34.02 -14.44
C ARG A 348 -3.94 -34.20 -15.43
#